data_5d17c9854d5548e831869fba1c1f6dc4
#
_entry.id   5d17c9854d5548e831869fba1c1f6dc4
#
_cell.length_a   1.000
_cell.length_b   1.000
_cell.length_c   1.000
_cell.angle_alpha   90.00
_cell.angle_beta   90.00
_cell.angle_gamma   90.00
#
_symmetry.space_group_name_H-M   'P 1'
#
loop_
_entity.id
_entity.type
_entity.pdbx_description
1 polymer ?
#
loop_
_entity_poly.entity_id
_entity_poly.type
_entity_poly.pdbx_seq_one_letter_code
_entity_poly.pdbx_strand_id
1 'polypeptide(L)'
;FMFSSQFGAARKIAGADLPPIYVYAVETAIQMTLTELNENLREIYIEAYTQKEASEFIFRETAKELYQIFGPYQPELTARDFYDMEIGSASIMRGYMTHPCDEELTLEKKLRLFLTMSLRAYNVPKEETEQAIRFVEGLDIRTISEQVMQALFRALAMRFEFSLAGITLPAQK
;
A
#
# COMPACT_ATOMS: atom_id res chain seq x y z
N PHE A 1 -4.12 5.44 10.46
CA PHE A 1 -2.74 5.34 11.00
C PHE A 1 -1.90 4.32 10.23
N MET A 2 -2.43 3.12 9.94
CA MET A 2 -1.73 2.09 9.14
C MET A 2 -1.39 2.57 7.73
N PHE A 3 -2.35 3.16 7.04
CA PHE A 3 -2.20 3.63 5.66
C PHE A 3 -1.34 4.90 5.52
N SER A 4 -1.44 5.86 6.42
CA SER A 4 -0.63 7.08 6.36
C SER A 4 0.85 6.88 6.74
N SER A 5 1.19 5.82 7.50
CA SER A 5 2.58 5.52 7.84
C SER A 5 3.33 4.77 6.74
N GLN A 6 2.62 4.12 5.81
CA GLN A 6 3.22 3.36 4.72
C GLN A 6 3.86 4.27 3.67
N PHE A 7 3.20 5.39 3.30
CA PHE A 7 3.78 6.40 2.40
C PHE A 7 5.08 7.02 2.93
N GLY A 8 5.28 7.02 4.24
CA GLY A 8 6.54 7.44 4.86
C GLY A 8 7.67 6.41 4.81
N ALA A 9 7.35 5.12 4.69
CA ALA A 9 8.35 4.05 4.70
C ALA A 9 9.14 4.01 3.37
N ALA A 10 8.47 4.08 2.23
CA ALA A 10 9.12 4.11 0.94
C ALA A 10 10.05 5.32 0.78
N ARG A 11 9.62 6.51 1.21
CA ARG A 11 10.44 7.72 1.22
C ARG A 11 11.67 7.62 2.10
N LYS A 12 11.59 6.90 3.22
CA LYS A 12 12.74 6.66 4.12
C LYS A 12 13.75 5.65 3.56
N ILE A 13 13.27 4.66 2.84
CA ILE A 13 14.10 3.54 2.35
C ILE A 13 14.81 3.92 1.06
N ALA A 14 14.15 4.67 0.19
CA ALA A 14 14.62 4.96 -1.16
C ALA A 14 15.27 6.35 -1.32
N GLY A 15 15.29 7.18 -0.26
CA GLY A 15 15.79 8.56 -0.30
C GLY A 15 14.73 9.58 -0.71
N ALA A 16 14.95 10.86 -0.34
CA ALA A 16 13.96 11.94 -0.49
C ALA A 16 13.66 12.34 -1.95
N ASP A 17 14.45 11.87 -2.92
CA ASP A 17 14.44 12.33 -4.32
C ASP A 17 13.91 11.32 -5.34
N LEU A 18 13.15 10.30 -4.89
CA LEU A 18 12.54 9.36 -5.83
C LEU A 18 11.43 10.02 -6.65
N PRO A 19 11.38 9.74 -7.97
CA PRO A 19 10.24 10.13 -8.78
C PRO A 19 8.92 9.62 -8.19
N PRO A 20 7.83 10.42 -8.22
CA PRO A 20 6.56 10.04 -7.58
C PRO A 20 6.01 8.67 -8.01
N ILE A 21 6.18 8.29 -9.29
CA ILE A 21 5.78 6.96 -9.80
C ILE A 21 6.54 5.84 -9.08
N TYR A 22 7.82 6.02 -8.78
CA TYR A 22 8.61 5.00 -8.09
C TYR A 22 8.18 4.88 -6.64
N VAL A 23 7.83 6.00 -5.98
CA VAL A 23 7.25 5.97 -4.63
C VAL A 23 5.97 5.14 -4.65
N TYR A 24 5.04 5.41 -5.58
CA TYR A 24 3.82 4.62 -5.75
C TYR A 24 4.10 3.13 -5.95
N ALA A 25 5.03 2.80 -6.86
CA ALA A 25 5.37 1.42 -7.20
C ALA A 25 5.96 0.67 -5.99
N VAL A 26 6.86 1.30 -5.23
CA VAL A 26 7.46 0.69 -4.03
C VAL A 26 6.43 0.49 -2.93
N GLU A 27 5.57 1.47 -2.68
CA GLU A 27 4.57 1.39 -1.62
C GLU A 27 3.51 0.34 -1.88
N THR A 28 3.00 0.29 -3.09
CA THR A 28 2.03 -0.75 -3.47
C THR A 28 2.67 -2.15 -3.47
N ALA A 29 3.94 -2.26 -3.86
CA ALA A 29 4.69 -3.51 -3.76
C ALA A 29 4.88 -3.95 -2.30
N ILE A 30 5.18 -3.03 -1.38
CA ILE A 30 5.26 -3.31 0.06
C ILE A 30 3.91 -3.81 0.58
N GLN A 31 2.81 -3.12 0.27
CA GLN A 31 1.47 -3.51 0.72
C GLN A 31 1.11 -4.93 0.27
N MET A 32 1.33 -5.26 -1.00
CA MET A 32 1.11 -6.62 -1.49
C MET A 32 2.00 -7.65 -0.81
N THR A 33 3.27 -7.33 -0.63
CA THR A 33 4.22 -8.24 0.01
C THR A 33 3.84 -8.50 1.46
N LEU A 34 3.38 -7.49 2.20
CA LEU A 34 2.88 -7.64 3.56
C LEU A 34 1.74 -8.66 3.66
N THR A 35 0.83 -8.66 2.68
CA THR A 35 -0.27 -9.65 2.64
C THR A 35 0.19 -11.06 2.29
N GLU A 36 1.35 -11.22 1.67
CA GLU A 36 1.97 -12.54 1.46
C GLU A 36 2.77 -13.03 2.66
N LEU A 37 3.38 -12.11 3.40
CA LEU A 37 4.17 -12.45 4.59
C LEU A 37 3.33 -12.82 5.81
N ASN A 38 2.10 -12.31 5.90
CA ASN A 38 1.26 -12.49 7.08
C ASN A 38 -0.23 -12.55 6.73
N GLU A 39 -0.86 -13.68 7.01
CA GLU A 39 -2.26 -13.94 6.71
C GLU A 39 -3.21 -13.00 7.48
N ASN A 40 -2.92 -12.70 8.74
CA ASN A 40 -3.75 -11.77 9.52
C ASN A 40 -3.70 -10.35 8.92
N LEU A 41 -2.53 -9.91 8.42
CA LEU A 41 -2.44 -8.64 7.70
C LEU A 41 -3.24 -8.70 6.39
N ARG A 42 -3.22 -9.81 5.66
CA ARG A 42 -4.04 -10.00 4.46
C ARG A 42 -5.52 -9.81 4.77
N GLU A 43 -6.03 -10.47 5.80
CA GLU A 43 -7.42 -10.35 6.23
C GLU A 43 -7.78 -8.92 6.62
N ILE A 44 -6.93 -8.25 7.39
CA ILE A 44 -7.14 -6.84 7.78
C ILE A 44 -7.21 -5.93 6.56
N TYR A 45 -6.31 -6.10 5.58
CA TYR A 45 -6.33 -5.29 4.35
C TYR A 45 -7.60 -5.55 3.53
N ILE A 46 -7.97 -6.83 3.32
CA ILE A 46 -9.17 -7.20 2.57
C ILE A 46 -10.42 -6.63 3.25
N GLU A 47 -10.52 -6.74 4.57
CA GLU A 47 -11.64 -6.21 5.34
C GLU A 47 -11.72 -4.67 5.23
N ALA A 48 -10.59 -3.97 5.36
CA ALA A 48 -10.53 -2.52 5.24
C ALA A 48 -11.01 -2.02 3.88
N TYR A 49 -10.70 -2.72 2.80
CA TYR A 49 -11.20 -2.41 1.44
C TYR A 49 -12.64 -2.86 1.19
N THR A 50 -13.24 -3.63 2.07
CA THR A 50 -14.60 -4.18 1.92
C THR A 50 -15.61 -3.42 2.77
N GLN A 51 -15.23 -3.01 3.98
CA GLN A 51 -16.11 -2.25 4.87
C GLN A 51 -16.31 -0.83 4.36
N LYS A 52 -17.56 -0.40 4.24
CA LYS A 52 -17.95 0.87 3.63
C LYS A 52 -17.22 2.08 4.21
N GLU A 53 -17.22 2.22 5.52
CA GLU A 53 -16.61 3.40 6.18
C GLU A 53 -15.09 3.42 6.03
N ALA A 54 -14.44 2.26 6.16
CA ALA A 54 -13.00 2.13 6.00
C ALA A 54 -12.58 2.35 4.54
N SER A 55 -13.28 1.75 3.58
CA SER A 55 -12.98 1.90 2.16
C SER A 55 -13.18 3.33 1.68
N GLU A 56 -14.25 4.01 2.10
CA GLU A 56 -14.48 5.42 1.78
C GLU A 56 -13.35 6.33 2.30
N PHE A 57 -12.86 6.06 3.51
CA PHE A 57 -11.71 6.79 4.06
C PHE A 57 -10.46 6.54 3.22
N ILE A 58 -10.18 5.27 2.88
CA ILE A 58 -9.02 4.88 2.04
C ILE A 58 -9.12 5.58 0.69
N PHE A 59 -10.23 5.47 -0.02
CA PHE A 59 -10.40 6.05 -1.36
C PHE A 59 -10.18 7.56 -1.33
N ARG A 60 -10.70 8.25 -0.32
CA ARG A 60 -10.57 9.71 -0.20
C ARG A 60 -9.12 10.15 0.05
N GLU A 61 -8.42 9.46 0.94
CA GLU A 61 -7.03 9.84 1.25
C GLU A 61 -6.07 9.42 0.13
N THR A 62 -6.24 8.21 -0.43
CA THR A 62 -5.41 7.74 -1.53
C THR A 62 -5.60 8.57 -2.80
N ALA A 63 -6.84 8.95 -3.13
CA ALA A 63 -7.11 9.75 -4.32
C ALA A 63 -6.36 11.09 -4.33
N LYS A 64 -6.13 11.72 -3.18
CA LYS A 64 -5.33 12.96 -3.08
C LYS A 64 -3.89 12.72 -3.50
N GLU A 65 -3.28 11.64 -3.04
CA GLU A 65 -1.91 11.26 -3.41
C GLU A 65 -1.83 10.88 -4.89
N LEU A 66 -2.80 10.11 -5.38
CA LEU A 66 -2.87 9.70 -6.79
C LEU A 66 -3.02 10.92 -7.72
N TYR A 67 -3.80 11.92 -7.34
CA TYR A 67 -3.91 13.16 -8.09
C TYR A 67 -2.58 13.90 -8.19
N GLN A 68 -1.80 13.93 -7.10
CA GLN A 68 -0.47 14.54 -7.12
C GLN A 68 0.52 13.76 -7.97
N ILE A 69 0.48 12.41 -7.92
CA ILE A 69 1.41 11.54 -8.63
C ILE A 69 1.08 11.48 -10.13
N PHE A 70 -0.19 11.26 -10.47
CA PHE A 70 -0.63 10.95 -11.83
C PHE A 70 -1.35 12.08 -12.56
N GLY A 71 -1.69 13.17 -11.89
CA GLY A 71 -2.29 14.35 -12.52
C GLY A 71 -1.50 14.86 -13.73
N PRO A 72 -0.15 14.90 -13.69
CA PRO A 72 0.65 15.29 -14.85
C PRO A 72 0.45 14.41 -16.10
N TYR A 73 0.01 13.16 -15.95
CA TYR A 73 -0.28 12.25 -17.08
C TYR A 73 -1.70 12.38 -17.61
N GLN A 74 -2.59 13.03 -16.87
CA GLN A 74 -4.00 13.23 -17.19
C GLN A 74 -4.44 14.64 -16.76
N PRO A 75 -3.87 15.69 -17.37
CA PRO A 75 -4.08 17.07 -16.94
C PRO A 75 -5.52 17.57 -17.12
N GLU A 76 -6.33 16.86 -17.91
CA GLU A 76 -7.75 17.12 -18.13
C GLU A 76 -8.63 16.63 -16.97
N LEU A 77 -8.12 15.76 -16.09
CA LEU A 77 -8.87 15.19 -14.99
C LEU A 77 -8.79 16.03 -13.72
N THR A 78 -9.88 16.02 -12.97
CA THR A 78 -10.00 16.71 -11.69
C THR A 78 -9.67 15.78 -10.52
N ALA A 79 -9.51 16.33 -9.32
CA ALA A 79 -9.37 15.55 -8.10
C ALA A 79 -10.57 14.61 -7.84
N ARG A 80 -11.77 14.97 -8.30
CA ARG A 80 -12.96 14.13 -8.21
C ARG A 80 -12.85 12.92 -9.13
N ASP A 81 -12.34 13.11 -10.34
CA ASP A 81 -12.14 12.00 -11.29
C ASP A 81 -11.14 10.98 -10.71
N PHE A 82 -10.09 11.44 -10.05
CA PHE A 82 -9.14 10.55 -9.37
C PHE A 82 -9.76 9.77 -8.20
N TYR A 83 -10.71 10.36 -7.48
CA TYR A 83 -11.46 9.62 -6.49
C TYR A 83 -12.31 8.51 -7.12
N ASP A 84 -13.00 8.80 -8.22
CA ASP A 84 -13.82 7.82 -8.93
C ASP A 84 -12.95 6.70 -9.55
N MET A 85 -11.75 7.02 -10.06
CA MET A 85 -10.78 6.05 -10.54
C MET A 85 -10.20 5.17 -9.43
N GLU A 86 -10.01 5.72 -8.24
CA GLU A 86 -9.47 4.96 -7.10
C GLU A 86 -10.39 3.83 -6.67
N ILE A 87 -11.68 3.96 -6.81
CA ILE A 87 -12.63 2.86 -6.57
C ILE A 87 -12.28 1.62 -7.41
N GLY A 88 -11.91 1.83 -8.67
CA GLY A 88 -11.46 0.77 -9.57
C GLY A 88 -10.04 0.28 -9.27
N SER A 89 -9.12 1.20 -9.06
CA SER A 89 -7.70 0.94 -8.77
C SER A 89 -7.52 0.15 -7.48
N ALA A 90 -8.20 0.54 -6.40
CA ALA A 90 -8.23 -0.20 -5.15
C ALA A 90 -8.80 -1.62 -5.31
N SER A 91 -9.75 -1.80 -6.23
CA SER A 91 -10.31 -3.12 -6.55
C SER A 91 -9.30 -4.04 -7.24
N ILE A 92 -8.42 -3.51 -8.09
CA ILE A 92 -7.30 -4.27 -8.66
C ILE A 92 -6.38 -4.77 -7.54
N MET A 93 -5.98 -3.89 -6.63
CA MET A 93 -5.12 -4.26 -5.51
C MET A 93 -5.79 -5.32 -4.63
N ARG A 94 -7.02 -5.10 -4.19
CA ARG A 94 -7.78 -6.06 -3.40
C ARG A 94 -7.90 -7.41 -4.09
N GLY A 95 -8.17 -7.41 -5.40
CA GLY A 95 -8.24 -8.64 -6.20
C GLY A 95 -6.97 -9.49 -6.06
N TYR A 96 -5.81 -8.87 -6.18
CA TYR A 96 -4.53 -9.59 -6.00
C TYR A 96 -4.27 -9.98 -4.54
N MET A 97 -4.67 -9.18 -3.56
CA MET A 97 -4.51 -9.51 -2.14
C MET A 97 -5.34 -10.74 -1.72
N THR A 98 -6.51 -10.96 -2.35
CA THR A 98 -7.37 -12.11 -2.05
C THR A 98 -6.85 -13.44 -2.60
N HIS A 99 -5.83 -13.42 -3.46
CA HIS A 99 -5.24 -14.60 -4.07
C HIS A 99 -3.79 -14.77 -3.58
N PRO A 100 -3.53 -15.64 -2.60
CA PRO A 100 -2.17 -15.93 -2.16
C PRO A 100 -1.28 -16.36 -3.31
N CYS A 101 0.02 -16.07 -3.20
CA CYS A 101 1.00 -16.57 -4.16
C CYS A 101 1.06 -18.09 -4.15
N ASP A 102 1.31 -18.67 -5.31
CA ASP A 102 1.53 -20.10 -5.54
C ASP A 102 2.67 -20.29 -6.55
N GLU A 103 2.84 -21.52 -7.06
CA GLU A 103 3.89 -21.87 -8.02
C GLU A 103 3.72 -21.16 -9.38
N GLU A 104 2.49 -20.84 -9.78
CA GLU A 104 2.19 -20.17 -11.04
C GLU A 104 2.10 -18.65 -10.91
N LEU A 105 1.58 -18.15 -9.77
CA LEU A 105 1.47 -16.74 -9.45
C LEU A 105 2.48 -16.39 -8.33
N THR A 106 3.76 -16.31 -8.69
CA THR A 106 4.80 -15.89 -7.76
C THR A 106 4.63 -14.44 -7.34
N LEU A 107 5.27 -14.01 -6.24
CA LEU A 107 5.23 -12.62 -5.78
C LEU A 107 5.72 -11.66 -6.85
N GLU A 108 6.84 -11.97 -7.52
CA GLU A 108 7.42 -11.15 -8.59
C GLU A 108 6.42 -10.98 -9.75
N LYS A 109 5.80 -12.08 -10.18
CA LYS A 109 4.78 -12.04 -11.24
C LYS A 109 3.56 -11.25 -10.82
N LYS A 110 3.10 -11.43 -9.59
CA LYS A 110 1.96 -10.68 -9.01
C LYS A 110 2.23 -9.19 -8.99
N LEU A 111 3.39 -8.76 -8.49
CA LEU A 111 3.79 -7.36 -8.44
C LEU A 111 3.88 -6.75 -9.85
N ARG A 112 4.50 -7.46 -10.79
CA ARG A 112 4.60 -7.01 -12.18
C ARG A 112 3.23 -6.84 -12.83
N LEU A 113 2.32 -7.80 -12.67
CA LEU A 113 0.96 -7.73 -13.22
C LEU A 113 0.19 -6.56 -12.62
N PHE A 114 0.22 -6.44 -11.31
CA PHE A 114 -0.46 -5.33 -10.61
C PHE A 114 0.07 -3.97 -11.08
N LEU A 115 1.36 -3.74 -11.06
CA LEU A 115 1.97 -2.47 -11.46
C LEU A 115 1.68 -2.16 -12.94
N THR A 116 1.72 -3.17 -13.81
CA THR A 116 1.38 -2.99 -15.22
C THR A 116 -0.07 -2.52 -15.40
N MET A 117 -1.02 -3.14 -14.70
CA MET A 117 -2.44 -2.77 -14.80
C MET A 117 -2.71 -1.41 -14.18
N SER A 118 -2.18 -1.18 -12.99
CA SER A 118 -2.38 0.04 -12.22
C SER A 118 -1.81 1.28 -12.91
N LEU A 119 -0.54 1.22 -13.35
CA LEU A 119 0.10 2.34 -14.02
C LEU A 119 -0.54 2.65 -15.39
N ARG A 120 -1.01 1.62 -16.09
CA ARG A 120 -1.80 1.82 -17.33
C ARG A 120 -3.13 2.51 -17.07
N ALA A 121 -3.81 2.17 -15.99
CA ALA A 121 -5.07 2.82 -15.62
C ALA A 121 -4.88 4.33 -15.41
N TYR A 122 -3.71 4.75 -14.95
CA TYR A 122 -3.34 6.16 -14.77
C TYR A 122 -2.60 6.76 -15.97
N ASN A 123 -2.67 6.13 -17.14
CA ASN A 123 -2.12 6.61 -18.40
C ASN A 123 -0.59 6.84 -18.39
N VAL A 124 0.13 6.13 -17.54
CA VAL A 124 1.59 6.17 -17.52
C VAL A 124 2.15 5.52 -18.79
N PRO A 125 3.09 6.17 -19.50
CA PRO A 125 3.70 5.60 -20.69
C PRO A 125 4.34 4.24 -20.43
N LYS A 126 4.28 3.36 -21.42
CA LYS A 126 4.80 1.98 -21.29
C LYS A 126 6.26 1.94 -20.84
N GLU A 127 7.09 2.82 -21.36
CA GLU A 127 8.51 2.87 -21.02
C GLU A 127 8.73 3.25 -19.56
N GLU A 128 8.03 4.27 -19.05
CA GLU A 128 8.10 4.67 -17.65
C GLU A 128 7.52 3.60 -16.72
N THR A 129 6.46 2.92 -17.14
CA THR A 129 5.91 1.75 -16.44
C THR A 129 6.96 0.66 -16.29
N GLU A 130 7.65 0.28 -17.36
CA GLU A 130 8.71 -0.74 -17.31
C GLU A 130 9.90 -0.31 -16.45
N GLN A 131 10.26 0.97 -16.47
CA GLN A 131 11.32 1.50 -15.61
C GLN A 131 10.95 1.40 -14.13
N ALA A 132 9.72 1.78 -13.76
CA ALA A 132 9.23 1.68 -12.39
C ALA A 132 9.17 0.21 -11.90
N ILE A 133 8.72 -0.71 -12.77
CA ILE A 133 8.69 -2.14 -12.45
C ILE A 133 10.12 -2.68 -12.23
N ARG A 134 11.05 -2.39 -13.13
CA ARG A 134 12.45 -2.81 -12.98
C ARG A 134 13.10 -2.24 -11.73
N PHE A 135 12.74 -1.03 -11.35
CA PHE A 135 13.21 -0.45 -10.09
C PHE A 135 12.75 -1.28 -8.89
N VAL A 136 11.48 -1.66 -8.82
CA VAL A 136 10.94 -2.53 -7.76
C VAL A 136 11.60 -3.92 -7.78
N GLU A 137 11.77 -4.50 -8.96
CA GLU A 137 12.44 -5.81 -9.14
C GLU A 137 13.91 -5.80 -8.68
N GLY A 138 14.56 -4.64 -8.73
CA GLY A 138 15.94 -4.45 -8.24
C GLY A 138 16.04 -4.31 -6.71
N LEU A 139 14.92 -4.18 -6.00
CA LEU A 139 14.87 -4.06 -4.55
C LEU A 139 14.70 -5.44 -3.89
N ASP A 140 15.29 -5.61 -2.71
CA ASP A 140 14.92 -6.71 -1.82
C ASP A 140 13.59 -6.37 -1.11
N ILE A 141 12.50 -6.39 -1.89
CA ILE A 141 11.17 -5.96 -1.43
C ILE A 141 10.68 -6.80 -0.25
N ARG A 142 11.07 -8.07 -0.17
CA ARG A 142 10.70 -8.96 0.93
C ARG A 142 11.32 -8.50 2.24
N THR A 143 12.63 -8.29 2.29
CA THR A 143 13.33 -7.77 3.48
C THR A 143 12.81 -6.39 3.89
N ILE A 144 12.57 -5.50 2.92
CA ILE A 144 11.97 -4.18 3.17
C ILE A 144 10.59 -4.32 3.83
N SER A 145 9.74 -5.18 3.30
CA SER A 145 8.40 -5.41 3.83
C SER A 145 8.41 -6.05 5.22
N GLU A 146 9.34 -6.96 5.49
CA GLU A 146 9.54 -7.54 6.83
C GLU A 146 9.91 -6.46 7.87
N GLN A 147 10.78 -5.53 7.51
CA GLN A 147 11.13 -4.39 8.37
C GLN A 147 9.94 -3.48 8.64
N VAL A 148 9.14 -3.18 7.61
CA VAL A 148 7.90 -2.40 7.75
C VAL A 148 6.91 -3.13 8.66
N MET A 149 6.71 -4.43 8.48
CA MET A 149 5.84 -5.27 9.31
C MET A 149 6.27 -5.24 10.78
N GLN A 150 7.56 -5.41 11.05
CA GLN A 150 8.08 -5.34 12.41
C GLN A 150 7.89 -3.95 13.05
N ALA A 151 8.03 -2.89 12.26
CA ALA A 151 7.79 -1.52 12.75
C ALA A 151 6.30 -1.29 13.07
N LEU A 152 5.38 -1.82 12.25
CA LEU A 152 3.95 -1.77 12.50
C LEU A 152 3.57 -2.51 13.79
N PHE A 153 4.07 -3.72 13.99
CA PHE A 153 3.78 -4.51 15.20
C PHE A 153 4.35 -3.86 16.46
N ARG A 154 5.55 -3.28 16.39
CA ARG A 154 6.11 -2.51 17.52
C ARG A 154 5.24 -1.30 17.85
N ALA A 155 4.78 -0.54 16.86
CA ALA A 155 3.93 0.61 17.08
C ALA A 155 2.56 0.22 17.68
N LEU A 156 2.00 -0.92 17.28
CA LEU A 156 0.77 -1.46 17.88
C LEU A 156 0.99 -1.93 19.31
N ALA A 157 2.06 -2.66 19.60
CA ALA A 157 2.41 -3.13 20.94
C ALA A 157 2.57 -1.96 21.93
N MET A 158 3.32 -0.90 21.56
CA MET A 158 3.47 0.30 22.37
C MET A 158 2.13 0.97 22.71
N ARG A 159 1.16 0.97 21.79
CA ARG A 159 -0.19 1.49 22.05
C ARG A 159 -0.94 0.68 23.10
N PHE A 160 -0.81 -0.65 23.09
CA PHE A 160 -1.44 -1.52 24.08
C PHE A 160 -0.81 -1.36 25.46
N GLU A 161 0.50 -1.22 25.56
CA GLU A 161 1.19 -0.96 26.83
C GLU A 161 0.76 0.37 27.46
N PHE A 162 0.62 1.43 26.68
CA PHE A 162 0.09 2.70 27.16
C PHE A 162 -1.36 2.62 27.65
N SER A 163 -2.19 1.80 27.02
CA SER A 163 -3.58 1.61 27.42
C SER A 163 -3.70 0.81 28.71
N LEU A 164 -2.82 -0.16 28.97
CA LEU A 164 -2.80 -0.97 30.19
C LEU A 164 -2.21 -0.20 31.39
N ALA A 165 -1.25 0.69 31.18
CA ALA A 165 -0.68 1.53 32.25
C ALA A 165 -1.68 2.52 32.86
N GLY A 166 -2.79 2.81 32.19
CA GLY A 166 -3.89 3.64 32.67
C GLY A 166 -4.96 2.91 33.49
N ILE A 167 -4.89 1.58 33.59
CA ILE A 167 -5.87 0.76 34.33
C ILE A 167 -5.32 0.50 35.73
N THR A 168 -5.71 1.37 36.70
CA THR A 168 -5.50 1.10 38.13
C THR A 168 -6.47 0.00 38.55
N LEU A 169 -5.97 -1.23 38.72
CA LEU A 169 -6.77 -2.31 39.32
C LEU A 169 -7.20 -1.91 40.73
N PRO A 170 -8.50 -2.01 41.09
CA PRO A 170 -8.93 -1.75 42.46
C PRO A 170 -8.25 -2.75 43.39
N ALA A 171 -7.67 -2.23 44.50
CA ALA A 171 -7.04 -3.04 45.51
C ALA A 171 -8.02 -4.10 46.02
N GLN A 172 -7.67 -5.37 45.90
CA GLN A 172 -8.40 -6.44 46.55
C GLN A 172 -8.32 -6.25 48.09
N LYS A 173 -9.50 -6.10 48.70
CA LYS A 173 -9.66 -6.14 50.16
C LYS A 173 -9.83 -7.56 50.61
#